data_4c14333a318417baba39275c420fd0e0
#
_entry.id   4c14333a318417baba39275c420fd0e0
#
_cell.length_a   1.000
_cell.length_b   1.000
_cell.length_c   1.000
_cell.angle_alpha   90.00
_cell.angle_beta   90.00
_cell.angle_gamma   90.00
#
_symmetry.space_group_name_H-M   'P 1'
#
loop_
_entity.id
_entity.type
_entity.pdbx_description
1 polymer ?
#
loop_
_entity_poly.entity_id
_entity_poly.type
_entity_poly.pdbx_seq_one_letter_code
_entity_poly.pdbx_strand_id
1 'polypeptide(L)'
;MMEPVQNDKLKAYPPWRHAMERILDDCGREGYGKLYPHKTLKWLMDMQEPTTIAEYKMHEFDYLNSLDKLKNELLREHNICLDNEHGKGYRVKEPIEQVSEVADRQLRRAYQHLLKSALLLTHVDQKELDADTSELRMRKLQRTSFIQNAFKKRKFTLAKPKRKQLDALKPEKSANAS
;
A
#
# COMPACT_ATOMS: atom_id res chain seq x y z
N MET A 1 -19.12 -22.31 46.40
CA MET A 1 -19.40 -22.08 44.97
C MET A 1 -18.24 -21.27 44.41
N MET A 2 -17.35 -21.91 43.66
CA MET A 2 -16.27 -21.24 42.96
C MET A 2 -16.80 -20.81 41.59
N GLU A 3 -16.76 -19.50 41.31
CA GLU A 3 -17.06 -19.01 39.97
C GLU A 3 -15.99 -19.49 38.99
N PRO A 4 -16.38 -19.91 37.76
CA PRO A 4 -15.40 -20.29 36.74
C PRO A 4 -14.64 -19.03 36.33
N VAL A 5 -13.32 -19.07 36.51
CA VAL A 5 -12.37 -18.09 35.96
C VAL A 5 -12.62 -18.04 34.44
N GLN A 6 -13.16 -16.91 33.98
CA GLN A 6 -13.29 -16.60 32.56
C GLN A 6 -11.86 -16.62 31.99
N ASN A 7 -11.62 -17.65 31.20
CA ASN A 7 -10.42 -17.76 30.35
C ASN A 7 -10.49 -16.61 29.34
N ASP A 8 -9.93 -15.46 29.71
CA ASP A 8 -9.64 -14.39 28.78
C ASP A 8 -8.78 -15.02 27.68
N LYS A 9 -9.42 -15.34 26.54
CA LYS A 9 -8.72 -15.84 25.36
C LYS A 9 -7.62 -14.82 25.08
N LEU A 10 -6.39 -15.14 25.44
CA LEU A 10 -5.22 -14.42 25.04
C LEU A 10 -5.38 -14.13 23.55
N LYS A 11 -5.64 -12.87 23.19
CA LYS A 11 -5.80 -12.47 21.79
C LYS A 11 -4.51 -12.89 21.12
N ALA A 12 -4.57 -13.94 20.30
CA ALA A 12 -3.42 -14.46 19.61
C ALA A 12 -2.69 -13.29 18.93
N TYR A 13 -1.41 -13.15 19.22
CA TYR A 13 -0.59 -12.07 18.66
C TYR A 13 -0.64 -12.16 17.13
N PRO A 14 -1.12 -11.13 16.42
CA PRO A 14 -1.35 -11.24 14.99
C PRO A 14 -0.04 -11.54 14.23
N PRO A 15 -0.03 -12.51 13.31
CA PRO A 15 1.20 -12.94 12.62
C PRO A 15 1.98 -11.80 11.96
N TRP A 16 1.29 -10.81 11.40
CA TRP A 16 1.93 -9.66 10.76
C TRP A 16 2.74 -8.76 11.72
N ARG A 17 2.48 -8.82 13.04
CA ARG A 17 3.23 -8.03 14.04
C ARG A 17 4.66 -8.53 14.20
N HIS A 18 4.91 -9.83 14.16
CA HIS A 18 6.28 -10.35 14.20
C HIS A 18 7.10 -9.86 13.00
N ALA A 19 6.48 -9.87 11.81
CA ALA A 19 7.11 -9.32 10.62
C ALA A 19 7.38 -7.81 10.76
N MET A 20 6.45 -7.06 11.36
CA MET A 20 6.60 -5.63 11.62
C MET A 20 7.79 -5.34 12.53
N GLU A 21 7.87 -6.00 13.68
CA GLU A 21 8.96 -5.82 14.65
C GLU A 21 10.31 -6.12 14.02
N ARG A 22 10.39 -7.18 13.21
CA ARG A 22 11.62 -7.51 12.49
C ARG A 22 12.01 -6.44 11.47
N ILE A 23 11.05 -5.92 10.71
CA ILE A 23 11.31 -4.84 9.74
C ILE A 23 11.76 -3.57 10.45
N LEU A 24 11.17 -3.23 11.61
CA LEU A 24 11.55 -2.08 12.41
C LEU A 24 12.98 -2.20 12.95
N ASP A 25 13.34 -3.37 13.48
CA ASP A 25 14.69 -3.66 13.96
C ASP A 25 15.71 -3.57 12.82
N ASP A 26 15.41 -4.17 11.67
CA ASP A 26 16.26 -4.09 10.48
C ASP A 26 16.42 -2.63 9.99
N CYS A 27 15.33 -1.84 9.96
CA CYS A 27 15.42 -0.42 9.60
C CYS A 27 16.26 0.40 10.58
N GLY A 28 16.21 0.08 11.87
CA GLY A 28 17.04 0.71 12.89
C GLY A 28 18.52 0.39 12.76
N ARG A 29 18.87 -0.81 12.28
CA ARG A 29 20.26 -1.27 12.15
C ARG A 29 20.88 -0.98 10.78
N GLU A 30 20.14 -1.28 9.72
CA GLU A 30 20.65 -1.26 8.34
C GLU A 30 20.12 -0.06 7.53
N GLY A 31 19.09 0.62 8.03
CA GLY A 31 18.41 1.72 7.34
C GLY A 31 17.38 1.25 6.32
N TYR A 32 17.07 2.13 5.37
CA TYR A 32 16.11 1.86 4.31
C TYR A 32 16.74 1.06 3.15
N GLY A 33 15.87 0.56 2.25
CA GLY A 33 16.30 -0.09 1.01
C GLY A 33 16.34 -1.62 1.07
N LYS A 34 16.13 -2.22 2.26
CA LYS A 34 16.13 -3.69 2.41
C LYS A 34 14.96 -4.33 1.67
N LEU A 35 15.25 -5.42 0.96
CA LEU A 35 14.28 -6.23 0.22
C LEU A 35 13.88 -7.45 1.05
N TYR A 36 12.58 -7.67 1.17
CA TYR A 36 11.98 -8.84 1.82
C TYR A 36 11.27 -9.69 0.77
N PRO A 37 11.85 -10.83 0.32
CA PRO A 37 11.18 -11.78 -0.55
C PRO A 37 9.88 -12.30 0.07
N HIS A 38 8.91 -12.68 -0.77
CA HIS A 38 7.64 -13.25 -0.29
C HIS A 38 7.83 -14.42 0.66
N LYS A 39 8.79 -15.32 0.37
CA LYS A 39 9.11 -16.45 1.23
C LYS A 39 9.56 -16.01 2.62
N THR A 40 10.39 -14.99 2.70
CA THR A 40 10.87 -14.43 3.98
C THR A 40 9.72 -13.80 4.77
N LEU A 41 8.81 -13.04 4.10
CA LEU A 41 7.65 -12.46 4.77
C LEU A 41 6.68 -13.52 5.29
N LYS A 42 6.40 -14.57 4.51
CA LYS A 42 5.58 -15.70 4.96
C LYS A 42 6.19 -16.38 6.19
N TRP A 43 7.50 -16.59 6.19
CA TRP A 43 8.21 -17.14 7.33
C TRP A 43 8.15 -16.23 8.57
N LEU A 44 8.37 -14.93 8.40
CA LEU A 44 8.26 -13.94 9.48
C LEU A 44 6.85 -13.84 10.07
N MET A 45 5.82 -14.17 9.28
CA MET A 45 4.42 -14.24 9.71
C MET A 45 4.02 -15.60 10.25
N ASP A 46 4.98 -16.53 10.43
CA ASP A 46 4.76 -17.91 10.90
C ASP A 46 3.68 -18.66 10.10
N MET A 47 3.67 -18.44 8.79
CA MET A 47 2.70 -19.05 7.88
C MET A 47 3.21 -20.44 7.45
N GLN A 48 2.47 -21.48 7.83
CA GLN A 48 2.80 -22.86 7.43
C GLN A 48 2.57 -23.07 5.94
N GLU A 49 3.39 -23.90 5.30
CA GLU A 49 3.20 -24.21 3.88
C GLU A 49 1.95 -25.09 3.70
N PRO A 50 1.06 -24.71 2.76
CA PRO A 50 -0.18 -25.45 2.50
C PRO A 50 0.11 -26.82 1.88
N THR A 51 -0.65 -27.83 2.28
CA THR A 51 -0.52 -29.21 1.78
C THR A 51 -1.51 -29.55 0.68
N THR A 52 -2.64 -28.83 0.62
CA THR A 52 -3.71 -29.03 -0.38
C THR A 52 -3.95 -27.79 -1.22
N ILE A 53 -4.58 -27.97 -2.41
CA ILE A 53 -4.94 -26.84 -3.29
C ILE A 53 -5.95 -25.89 -2.64
N ALA A 54 -6.87 -26.42 -1.81
CA ALA A 54 -7.84 -25.61 -1.10
C ALA A 54 -7.16 -24.76 -0.03
N GLU A 55 -6.26 -25.35 0.76
CA GLU A 55 -5.45 -24.66 1.75
C GLU A 55 -4.56 -23.61 1.10
N TYR A 56 -4.01 -23.88 -0.09
CA TYR A 56 -3.18 -22.91 -0.82
C TYR A 56 -3.94 -21.60 -1.10
N LYS A 57 -5.19 -21.68 -1.55
CA LYS A 57 -6.01 -20.48 -1.82
C LYS A 57 -6.29 -19.66 -0.55
N MET A 58 -6.64 -20.36 0.54
CA MET A 58 -6.87 -19.70 1.83
C MET A 58 -5.59 -19.07 2.35
N HIS A 59 -4.48 -19.79 2.30
CA HIS A 59 -3.17 -19.33 2.72
C HIS A 59 -2.71 -18.06 1.95
N GLU A 60 -2.90 -18.01 0.63
CA GLU A 60 -2.57 -16.82 -0.15
C GLU A 60 -3.48 -15.63 0.22
N PHE A 61 -4.75 -15.87 0.47
CA PHE A 61 -5.68 -14.82 0.92
C PHE A 61 -5.28 -14.27 2.30
N ASP A 62 -4.98 -15.15 3.25
CA ASP A 62 -4.54 -14.77 4.60
C ASP A 62 -3.20 -14.04 4.57
N TYR A 63 -2.28 -14.47 3.70
CA TYR A 63 -1.01 -13.78 3.47
C TYR A 63 -1.24 -12.36 2.96
N LEU A 64 -2.07 -12.17 1.92
CA LEU A 64 -2.34 -10.86 1.36
C LEU A 64 -3.02 -9.92 2.38
N ASN A 65 -3.97 -10.44 3.16
CA ASN A 65 -4.62 -9.68 4.22
C ASN A 65 -3.65 -9.26 5.33
N SER A 66 -2.78 -10.17 5.76
CA SER A 66 -1.77 -9.89 6.77
C SER A 66 -0.73 -8.89 6.26
N LEU A 67 -0.36 -9.01 5.00
CA LEU A 67 0.56 -8.10 4.34
C LEU A 67 -0.01 -6.68 4.19
N ASP A 68 -1.29 -6.55 3.85
CA ASP A 68 -1.94 -5.23 3.78
C ASP A 68 -2.04 -4.57 5.16
N LYS A 69 -2.33 -5.34 6.22
CA LYS A 69 -2.29 -4.84 7.59
C LYS A 69 -0.88 -4.38 7.97
N LEU A 70 0.14 -5.20 7.70
CA LEU A 70 1.54 -4.88 7.93
C LEU A 70 1.95 -3.56 7.25
N LYS A 71 1.65 -3.41 5.96
CA LYS A 71 1.96 -2.20 5.17
C LYS A 71 1.28 -0.95 5.72
N ASN A 72 0.00 -1.09 6.08
CA ASN A 72 -0.77 0.02 6.62
C ASN A 72 -0.26 0.46 7.99
N GLU A 73 0.11 -0.48 8.85
CA GLU A 73 0.63 -0.19 10.19
C GLU A 73 2.02 0.44 10.12
N LEU A 74 2.94 -0.14 9.33
CA LEU A 74 4.27 0.44 9.09
C LEU A 74 4.18 1.88 8.58
N LEU A 75 3.23 2.15 7.66
CA LEU A 75 3.07 3.48 7.10
C LEU A 75 2.46 4.47 8.10
N ARG A 76 1.45 4.07 8.87
CA ARG A 76 0.71 4.97 9.77
C ARG A 76 1.45 5.25 11.06
N GLU A 77 2.02 4.23 11.68
CA GLU A 77 2.62 4.34 13.01
C GLU A 77 4.12 4.62 12.97
N HIS A 78 4.79 4.17 11.88
CA HIS A 78 6.26 4.24 11.82
C HIS A 78 6.78 5.04 10.62
N ASN A 79 5.91 5.58 9.76
CA ASN A 79 6.29 6.33 8.55
C ASN A 79 7.18 5.52 7.58
N ILE A 80 7.08 4.19 7.61
CA ILE A 80 7.85 3.27 6.78
C ILE A 80 6.98 2.79 5.62
N CYS A 81 7.41 3.07 4.40
CA CYS A 81 6.74 2.61 3.20
C CYS A 81 7.31 1.27 2.72
N LEU A 82 6.50 0.21 2.82
CA LEU A 82 6.83 -1.10 2.27
C LEU A 82 6.15 -1.26 0.90
N ASP A 83 6.93 -1.20 -0.17
CA ASP A 83 6.43 -1.19 -1.55
C ASP A 83 6.78 -2.47 -2.31
N ASN A 84 5.86 -2.90 -3.19
CA ASN A 84 6.05 -4.12 -3.97
C ASN A 84 7.09 -3.90 -5.08
N GLU A 85 8.12 -4.73 -5.11
CA GLU A 85 9.08 -4.86 -6.21
C GLU A 85 8.74 -6.12 -7.01
N HIS A 86 8.18 -5.89 -8.21
CA HIS A 86 7.61 -6.96 -9.02
C HIS A 86 8.55 -8.16 -9.21
N GLY A 87 8.05 -9.35 -8.90
CA GLY A 87 8.79 -10.61 -9.02
C GLY A 87 9.84 -10.87 -7.94
N LYS A 88 10.09 -9.91 -7.03
CA LYS A 88 11.13 -10.04 -6.00
C LYS A 88 10.60 -10.07 -4.57
N GLY A 89 9.53 -9.30 -4.30
CA GLY A 89 8.97 -9.18 -2.96
C GLY A 89 8.66 -7.74 -2.59
N TYR A 90 8.93 -7.33 -1.36
CA TYR A 90 8.65 -6.00 -0.84
C TYR A 90 9.93 -5.33 -0.36
N ARG A 91 10.10 -4.07 -0.74
CA ARG A 91 11.24 -3.26 -0.33
C ARG A 91 10.79 -2.13 0.57
N VAL A 92 11.55 -1.87 1.61
CA VAL A 92 11.43 -0.65 2.42
C VAL A 92 11.97 0.51 1.59
N LYS A 93 11.09 1.45 1.23
CA LYS A 93 11.46 2.61 0.41
C LYS A 93 12.08 3.72 1.24
N GLU A 94 13.11 4.37 0.67
CA GLU A 94 13.66 5.58 1.24
C GLU A 94 12.61 6.71 1.22
N PRO A 95 12.63 7.67 2.17
CA PRO A 95 11.67 8.78 2.18
C PRO A 95 11.61 9.56 0.86
N ILE A 96 12.74 9.75 0.18
CA ILE A 96 12.80 10.40 -1.13
C ILE A 96 12.08 9.58 -2.20
N GLU A 97 12.30 8.26 -2.24
CA GLU A 97 11.61 7.36 -3.17
C GLU A 97 10.11 7.29 -2.88
N GLN A 98 9.72 7.32 -1.61
CA GLN A 98 8.33 7.33 -1.20
C GLN A 98 7.59 8.53 -1.79
N VAL A 99 8.19 9.72 -1.74
CA VAL A 99 7.58 10.94 -2.30
C VAL A 99 7.63 10.95 -3.82
N SER A 100 8.79 10.65 -4.42
CA SER A 100 9.01 10.84 -5.86
C SER A 100 8.48 9.69 -6.73
N GLU A 101 8.42 8.47 -6.19
CA GLU A 101 8.03 7.30 -6.97
C GLU A 101 6.69 6.70 -6.51
N VAL A 102 6.59 6.40 -5.21
CA VAL A 102 5.42 5.68 -4.68
C VAL A 102 4.19 6.56 -4.70
N ALA A 103 4.29 7.78 -4.15
CA ALA A 103 3.16 8.72 -4.12
C ALA A 103 2.70 9.09 -5.53
N ASP A 104 3.64 9.39 -6.45
CA ASP A 104 3.32 9.70 -7.84
C ASP A 104 2.63 8.54 -8.56
N ARG A 105 3.09 7.31 -8.33
CA ARG A 105 2.46 6.12 -8.91
C ARG A 105 1.03 5.94 -8.38
N GLN A 106 0.78 6.16 -7.10
CA GLN A 106 -0.55 6.08 -6.51
C GLN A 106 -1.47 7.17 -7.05
N LEU A 107 -0.98 8.40 -7.18
CA LEU A 107 -1.73 9.49 -7.79
C LEU A 107 -2.12 9.20 -9.25
N ARG A 108 -1.20 8.65 -10.05
CA ARG A 108 -1.51 8.23 -11.44
C ARG A 108 -2.58 7.15 -11.47
N ARG A 109 -2.50 6.15 -10.62
CA ARG A 109 -3.52 5.09 -10.51
C ARG A 109 -4.88 5.66 -10.13
N ALA A 110 -4.92 6.52 -9.11
CA ALA A 110 -6.15 7.18 -8.68
C ALA A 110 -6.78 7.99 -9.83
N TYR A 111 -5.97 8.71 -10.61
CA TYR A 111 -6.45 9.44 -11.78
C TYR A 111 -7.00 8.51 -12.87
N GLN A 112 -6.34 7.39 -13.15
CA GLN A 112 -6.85 6.38 -14.10
C GLN A 112 -8.19 5.78 -13.66
N HIS A 113 -8.33 5.47 -12.36
CA HIS A 113 -9.61 5.01 -11.81
C HIS A 113 -10.71 6.06 -11.94
N LEU A 114 -10.37 7.33 -11.73
CA LEU A 114 -11.30 8.44 -11.91
C LEU A 114 -11.76 8.57 -13.36
N LEU A 115 -10.85 8.46 -14.34
CA LEU A 115 -11.19 8.44 -15.75
C LEU A 115 -12.12 7.29 -16.11
N LYS A 116 -11.81 6.08 -15.61
CA LYS A 116 -12.65 4.91 -15.82
C LYS A 116 -14.05 5.08 -15.22
N SER A 117 -14.15 5.65 -14.04
CA SER A 117 -15.44 5.96 -13.40
C SER A 117 -16.25 6.95 -14.22
N ALA A 118 -15.61 7.98 -14.78
CA ALA A 118 -16.27 8.93 -15.67
C ALA A 118 -16.83 8.26 -16.93
N LEU A 119 -16.03 7.38 -17.57
CA LEU A 119 -16.47 6.62 -18.73
C LEU A 119 -17.69 5.73 -18.42
N LEU A 120 -17.66 5.00 -17.29
CA LEU A 120 -18.79 4.18 -16.87
C LEU A 120 -20.08 4.98 -16.68
N LEU A 121 -19.98 6.19 -16.09
CA LEU A 121 -21.12 7.07 -15.88
C LEU A 121 -21.61 7.72 -17.19
N THR A 122 -20.73 7.92 -18.16
CA THR A 122 -21.08 8.56 -19.44
C THR A 122 -21.76 7.58 -20.41
N HIS A 123 -21.29 6.32 -20.42
CA HIS A 123 -21.72 5.31 -21.38
C HIS A 123 -22.82 4.36 -20.86
N VAL A 124 -23.54 4.75 -19.81
CA VAL A 124 -24.72 4.00 -19.35
C VAL A 124 -25.91 4.30 -20.27
N ASP A 125 -26.73 3.31 -20.57
CA ASP A 125 -27.97 3.53 -21.33
C ASP A 125 -28.97 4.30 -20.46
N GLN A 126 -29.26 5.52 -20.90
CA GLN A 126 -30.14 6.42 -20.16
C GLN A 126 -31.60 6.02 -20.20
N LYS A 127 -32.00 5.20 -21.20
CA LYS A 127 -33.39 4.78 -21.38
C LYS A 127 -33.80 3.73 -20.33
N GLU A 128 -32.84 3.03 -19.76
CA GLU A 128 -33.04 2.01 -18.74
C GLU A 128 -32.96 2.55 -17.32
N LEU A 129 -32.65 3.85 -17.15
CA LEU A 129 -32.55 4.47 -15.83
C LEU A 129 -33.88 5.06 -15.39
N ASP A 130 -34.28 4.80 -14.16
CA ASP A 130 -35.31 5.54 -13.47
C ASP A 130 -34.86 6.98 -13.13
N ALA A 131 -35.80 7.83 -12.71
CA ALA A 131 -35.52 9.23 -12.42
C ALA A 131 -34.48 9.41 -11.32
N ASP A 132 -34.57 8.63 -10.24
CA ASP A 132 -33.69 8.72 -9.08
C ASP A 132 -32.27 8.29 -9.44
N THR A 133 -32.10 7.20 -10.18
CA THR A 133 -30.80 6.71 -10.65
C THR A 133 -30.19 7.69 -11.67
N SER A 134 -31.00 8.31 -12.53
CA SER A 134 -30.55 9.33 -13.47
C SER A 134 -30.00 10.57 -12.73
N GLU A 135 -30.71 11.04 -11.70
CA GLU A 135 -30.22 12.15 -10.87
C GLU A 135 -28.92 11.78 -10.13
N LEU A 136 -28.87 10.58 -9.53
CA LEU A 136 -27.66 10.09 -8.87
C LEU A 136 -26.48 10.03 -9.84
N ARG A 137 -26.69 9.57 -11.09
CA ARG A 137 -25.67 9.58 -12.15
C ARG A 137 -25.16 10.98 -12.41
N MET A 138 -26.04 11.96 -12.57
CA MET A 138 -25.66 13.36 -12.82
C MET A 138 -24.82 13.94 -11.67
N ARG A 139 -25.22 13.70 -10.42
CA ARG A 139 -24.46 14.13 -9.24
C ARG A 139 -23.05 13.50 -9.22
N LYS A 140 -22.94 12.19 -9.53
CA LYS A 140 -21.65 11.50 -9.61
C LYS A 140 -20.77 12.05 -10.74
N LEU A 141 -21.34 12.34 -11.93
CA LEU A 141 -20.63 12.96 -13.05
C LEU A 141 -20.09 14.33 -12.68
N GLN A 142 -20.89 15.18 -12.04
CA GLN A 142 -20.46 16.51 -11.59
C GLN A 142 -19.27 16.42 -10.63
N ARG A 143 -19.34 15.54 -9.62
CA ARG A 143 -18.24 15.31 -8.66
C ARG A 143 -16.97 14.82 -9.37
N THR A 144 -17.11 13.87 -10.28
CA THR A 144 -15.98 13.30 -11.04
C THR A 144 -15.34 14.39 -11.91
N SER A 145 -16.13 15.20 -12.62
CA SER A 145 -15.64 16.30 -13.45
C SER A 145 -14.93 17.38 -12.62
N PHE A 146 -15.46 17.71 -11.45
CA PHE A 146 -14.80 18.65 -10.53
C PHE A 146 -13.41 18.17 -10.12
N ILE A 147 -13.30 16.90 -9.69
CA ILE A 147 -12.02 16.31 -9.30
C ILE A 147 -11.06 16.26 -10.49
N GLN A 148 -11.51 15.83 -11.68
CA GLN A 148 -10.69 15.82 -12.90
C GLN A 148 -10.15 17.22 -13.24
N ASN A 149 -10.98 18.26 -13.13
CA ASN A 149 -10.57 19.63 -13.37
C ASN A 149 -9.55 20.13 -12.33
N ALA A 150 -9.69 19.73 -11.07
CA ALA A 150 -8.71 20.03 -10.03
C ALA A 150 -7.34 19.38 -10.34
N PHE A 151 -7.32 18.14 -10.82
CA PHE A 151 -6.09 17.47 -11.28
C PHE A 151 -5.47 18.17 -12.50
N LYS A 152 -6.27 18.61 -13.48
CA LYS A 152 -5.78 19.30 -14.68
C LYS A 152 -5.22 20.70 -14.38
N LYS A 153 -5.95 21.51 -13.57
CA LYS A 153 -5.54 22.89 -13.25
C LYS A 153 -4.21 22.98 -12.50
N ARG A 154 -3.91 22.04 -11.67
CA ARG A 154 -2.64 21.98 -10.92
C ARG A 154 -1.52 21.46 -11.76
N LYS A 155 -1.50 21.50 -13.11
CA LYS A 155 -0.42 20.94 -13.89
C LYS A 155 0.38 19.98 -12.99
N PHE A 156 -0.20 18.84 -12.67
CA PHE A 156 0.56 17.78 -12.04
C PHE A 156 1.61 17.40 -13.09
N THR A 157 2.61 18.22 -13.18
CA THR A 157 3.84 17.90 -13.87
C THR A 157 4.46 16.80 -13.03
N LEU A 158 4.00 15.58 -13.28
CA LEU A 158 4.68 14.36 -12.89
C LEU A 158 5.98 14.31 -13.72
N ALA A 159 6.75 15.42 -13.68
CA ALA A 159 8.08 15.45 -14.23
C ALA A 159 8.86 14.42 -13.44
N LYS A 160 9.32 13.38 -14.12
CA LYS A 160 10.31 12.47 -13.53
C LYS A 160 11.43 13.36 -12.99
N PRO A 161 11.73 13.32 -11.69
CA PRO A 161 12.85 14.08 -11.15
C PRO A 161 14.08 13.69 -11.97
N LYS A 162 14.76 14.71 -12.54
CA LYS A 162 15.96 14.43 -13.31
C LYS A 162 16.93 13.75 -12.36
N ARG A 163 17.45 12.58 -12.72
CA ARG A 163 18.37 11.75 -11.93
C ARG A 163 19.48 12.58 -11.24
N LYS A 164 19.96 13.65 -11.90
CA LYS A 164 20.94 14.61 -11.37
C LYS A 164 20.49 15.37 -10.11
N GLN A 165 19.18 15.56 -9.88
CA GLN A 165 18.69 16.25 -8.66
C GLN A 165 18.60 15.31 -7.45
N LEU A 166 18.39 14.03 -7.70
CA LEU A 166 18.38 13.01 -6.64
C LEU A 166 19.80 12.74 -6.10
N ASP A 167 20.82 12.80 -6.96
CA ASP A 167 22.21 12.57 -6.52
C ASP A 167 22.75 13.74 -5.69
N ALA A 168 22.26 14.96 -5.90
CA ALA A 168 22.62 16.14 -5.12
C ALA A 168 21.99 16.18 -3.70
N LEU A 169 20.97 15.37 -3.45
CA LEU A 169 20.27 15.28 -2.15
C LEU A 169 20.75 14.10 -1.28
N LYS A 170 21.70 13.30 -1.76
CA LYS A 170 22.32 12.26 -0.94
C LYS A 170 23.24 12.93 0.08
N PRO A 171 23.07 12.67 1.39
CA PRO A 171 23.99 13.17 2.39
C PRO A 171 25.38 12.64 2.08
N GLU A 172 26.38 13.55 2.06
CA GLU A 172 27.79 13.16 1.97
C GLU A 172 28.07 12.16 3.09
N LYS A 173 28.49 10.96 2.70
CA LYS A 173 29.00 10.00 3.67
C LYS A 173 30.17 10.68 4.37
N SER A 174 29.98 11.04 5.62
CA SER A 174 31.02 11.58 6.48
C SER A 174 32.23 10.63 6.44
N ALA A 175 33.23 11.03 5.67
CA ALA A 175 34.58 10.47 5.73
C ALA A 175 35.20 10.97 7.03
N ASN A 176 34.97 10.28 8.14
CA ASN A 176 35.80 10.43 9.34
C ASN A 176 35.98 9.05 9.93
N ALA A 177 37.01 8.38 9.51
CA ALA A 177 37.68 7.32 10.22
C ALA A 177 39.18 7.61 10.13
N SER A 178 39.70 8.23 11.17
CA SER A 178 41.12 8.23 11.53
C SER A 178 41.19 7.94 13.01
#